data_0586fba99a9cb748e26099e3e577c8b8
#
_entry.id   0586fba99a9cb748e26099e3e577c8b8
#
_cell.length_a   1.000
_cell.length_b   1.000
_cell.length_c   1.000
_cell.angle_alpha   90.00
_cell.angle_beta   90.00
_cell.angle_gamma   90.00
#
_symmetry.space_group_name_H-M   'P 1'
#
loop_
_entity.id
_entity.type
_entity.pdbx_description
1 polymer ?
#
loop_
_entity_poly.entity_id
_entity_poly.type
_entity_poly.pdbx_seq_one_letter_code
_entity_poly.pdbx_strand_id
1 'polypeptide(L)'
;EISTAEELLDMAQKINSGDQEAAHGNYRLTQDIDLTGVEWEPIGSPGLALILERERMYGVVNTQGFQGVFDGAGHRITGLEYSTETREAGFFGCIAPNAEVRDLTVEGTVLSTPEDYWDLGHDTAAAGGFAAAVVNGAKVENCHFIGSVDGYGTVGGFVGLLCNDPGADKLELAEPAIKDCTFQG
;
A
#
# COMPACT_ATOMS: atom_id res chain seq x y z
N GLU A 1 12.04 -11.08 11.21
CA GLU A 1 13.05 -10.87 10.17
C GLU A 1 12.57 -11.53 8.87
N ILE A 2 12.85 -10.90 7.73
CA ILE A 2 12.46 -11.36 6.40
C ILE A 2 13.73 -11.37 5.54
N SER A 3 14.00 -12.49 4.90
CA SER A 3 15.17 -12.72 4.09
C SER A 3 14.87 -13.28 2.69
N THR A 4 13.65 -13.73 2.44
CA THR A 4 13.26 -14.35 1.17
C THR A 4 11.93 -13.83 0.66
N ALA A 5 11.69 -13.98 -0.65
CA ALA A 5 10.41 -13.65 -1.27
C ALA A 5 9.25 -14.48 -0.67
N GLU A 6 9.51 -15.75 -0.32
CA GLU A 6 8.51 -16.63 0.29
C GLU A 6 8.09 -16.13 1.69
N GLU A 7 9.04 -15.72 2.53
CA GLU A 7 8.74 -15.14 3.85
C GLU A 7 7.97 -13.81 3.74
N LEU A 8 8.31 -12.99 2.74
CA LEU A 8 7.62 -11.74 2.48
C LEU A 8 6.19 -11.98 2.01
N LEU A 9 5.97 -12.95 1.13
CA LEU A 9 4.65 -13.33 0.63
C LEU A 9 3.80 -13.96 1.73
N ASP A 10 4.36 -14.86 2.56
CA ASP A 10 3.66 -15.42 3.72
C ASP A 10 3.18 -14.35 4.70
N MET A 11 4.03 -13.34 4.94
CA MET A 11 3.64 -12.17 5.73
C MET A 11 2.46 -11.41 5.10
N ALA A 12 2.54 -11.11 3.79
CA ALA A 12 1.47 -10.41 3.07
C ALA A 12 0.14 -11.18 3.15
N GLN A 13 0.17 -12.49 2.90
CA GLN A 13 -1.01 -13.35 2.95
C GLN A 13 -1.65 -13.41 4.35
N LYS A 14 -0.85 -13.49 5.40
CA LYS A 14 -1.36 -13.45 6.79
C LYS A 14 -2.06 -12.13 7.08
N ILE A 15 -1.45 -11.01 6.72
CA ILE A 15 -2.05 -9.67 6.89
C ILE A 15 -3.36 -9.58 6.11
N ASN A 16 -3.35 -10.00 4.84
CA ASN A 16 -4.49 -9.92 3.94
C ASN A 16 -5.65 -10.86 4.38
N SER A 17 -5.34 -11.97 5.07
CA SER A 17 -6.35 -12.85 5.66
C SER A 17 -7.01 -12.30 6.93
N GLY A 18 -6.56 -11.14 7.42
CA GLY A 18 -7.11 -10.48 8.62
C GLY A 18 -6.45 -10.90 9.93
N ASP A 19 -5.28 -11.53 9.88
CA ASP A 19 -4.48 -11.84 11.07
C ASP A 19 -4.00 -10.53 11.72
N GLN A 20 -4.55 -10.22 12.88
CA GLN A 20 -4.27 -8.97 13.60
C GLN A 20 -2.86 -8.95 14.19
N GLU A 21 -2.30 -10.10 14.57
CA GLU A 21 -0.93 -10.17 15.06
C GLU A 21 0.05 -9.87 13.91
N ALA A 22 -0.19 -10.42 12.73
CA ALA A 22 0.58 -10.12 11.54
C ALA A 22 0.41 -8.66 11.10
N ALA A 23 -0.81 -8.13 11.10
CA ALA A 23 -1.08 -6.75 10.68
C ALA A 23 -0.37 -5.70 11.56
N HIS A 24 -0.20 -5.96 12.85
CA HIS A 24 0.50 -5.09 13.81
C HIS A 24 1.96 -5.52 14.06
N GLY A 25 2.47 -6.48 13.30
CA GLY A 25 3.80 -7.03 13.47
C GLY A 25 4.93 -6.04 13.15
N ASN A 26 6.11 -6.32 13.71
CA ASN A 26 7.32 -5.59 13.37
C ASN A 26 8.20 -6.44 12.46
N TYR A 27 8.40 -5.99 11.25
CA TYR A 27 9.14 -6.68 10.21
C TYR A 27 10.41 -5.93 9.85
N ARG A 28 11.47 -6.67 9.55
CA ARG A 28 12.73 -6.11 9.10
C ARG A 28 13.34 -6.97 8.02
N LEU A 29 13.76 -6.35 6.92
CA LEU A 29 14.56 -7.02 5.91
C LEU A 29 15.99 -7.25 6.42
N THR A 30 16.57 -8.37 6.03
CA THR A 30 17.95 -8.72 6.37
C THR A 30 18.85 -8.84 5.15
N GLN A 31 18.25 -8.79 3.95
CA GLN A 31 18.93 -8.75 2.65
C GLN A 31 17.98 -8.23 1.57
N ASP A 32 18.54 -7.97 0.39
CA ASP A 32 17.74 -7.65 -0.80
C ASP A 32 16.90 -8.84 -1.23
N ILE A 33 15.69 -8.58 -1.75
CA ILE A 33 14.73 -9.60 -2.18
C ILE A 33 14.39 -9.41 -3.65
N ASP A 34 14.45 -10.50 -4.43
CA ASP A 34 14.01 -10.54 -5.83
C ASP A 34 12.63 -11.19 -5.92
N LEU A 35 11.66 -10.45 -6.46
CA LEU A 35 10.28 -10.90 -6.71
C LEU A 35 10.05 -11.33 -8.17
N THR A 36 11.10 -11.47 -8.99
CA THR A 36 10.95 -11.88 -10.38
C THR A 36 10.21 -13.21 -10.49
N GLY A 37 9.06 -13.20 -11.17
CA GLY A 37 8.20 -14.38 -11.32
C GLY A 37 7.38 -14.77 -10.09
N VAL A 38 7.37 -13.95 -9.06
CA VAL A 38 6.50 -14.12 -7.89
C VAL A 38 5.13 -13.50 -8.19
N GLU A 39 4.06 -14.24 -7.97
CA GLU A 39 2.70 -13.71 -8.00
C GLU A 39 2.48 -12.88 -6.73
N TRP A 40 2.58 -11.55 -6.90
CA TRP A 40 2.54 -10.63 -5.77
C TRP A 40 1.11 -10.33 -5.34
N GLU A 41 0.89 -10.25 -4.03
CA GLU A 41 -0.30 -9.69 -3.42
C GLU A 41 0.10 -8.45 -2.58
N PRO A 42 -0.48 -7.26 -2.85
CA PRO A 42 -0.15 -6.05 -2.08
C PRO A 42 -0.38 -6.23 -0.58
N ILE A 43 0.60 -5.82 0.22
CA ILE A 43 0.52 -5.93 1.68
C ILE A 43 -0.62 -5.04 2.20
N GLY A 44 -1.55 -5.62 2.96
CA GLY A 44 -2.69 -4.89 3.50
C GLY A 44 -3.81 -4.64 2.48
N SER A 45 -4.04 -5.56 1.56
CA SER A 45 -5.15 -5.57 0.59
C SER A 45 -6.14 -6.72 0.91
N PRO A 46 -7.46 -6.55 0.73
CA PRO A 46 -8.15 -5.29 0.45
C PRO A 46 -8.22 -4.40 1.69
N GLY A 47 -7.65 -3.22 1.61
CA GLY A 47 -7.59 -2.27 2.72
C GLY A 47 -8.47 -1.04 2.54
N LEU A 48 -8.88 -0.75 1.30
CA LEU A 48 -9.71 0.40 0.98
C LEU A 48 -11.18 0.02 0.89
N ALA A 49 -11.94 0.30 1.94
CA ALA A 49 -13.39 0.30 1.85
C ALA A 49 -13.87 1.74 1.64
N LEU A 50 -14.34 2.04 0.44
CA LEU A 50 -14.94 3.32 0.13
C LEU A 50 -16.40 3.32 0.60
N ILE A 51 -16.75 4.22 1.51
CA ILE A 51 -18.14 4.43 1.89
C ILE A 51 -18.72 5.49 0.95
N LEU A 52 -19.59 5.02 0.05
CA LEU A 52 -20.41 5.89 -0.79
C LEU A 52 -21.75 6.11 -0.10
N GLU A 53 -21.96 7.28 0.48
CA GLU A 53 -23.29 7.71 0.89
C GLU A 53 -23.81 8.79 -0.07
N ARG A 54 -24.91 8.50 -0.77
CA ARG A 54 -25.67 9.44 -1.62
C ARG A 54 -24.82 10.21 -2.63
N GLU A 55 -24.05 9.49 -3.44
CA GLU A 55 -23.24 10.08 -4.51
C GLU A 55 -22.11 11.04 -4.03
N ARG A 56 -21.74 10.95 -2.76
CA ARG A 56 -20.59 11.66 -2.22
C ARG A 56 -19.64 10.66 -1.56
N MET A 57 -18.36 10.78 -1.87
CA MET A 57 -17.30 10.04 -1.19
C MET A 57 -17.12 10.64 0.21
N TYR A 58 -17.47 9.90 1.26
CA TYR A 58 -17.39 10.37 2.65
C TYR A 58 -16.19 9.83 3.43
N GLY A 59 -15.36 9.01 2.83
CA GLY A 59 -14.16 8.56 3.50
C GLY A 59 -13.70 7.18 3.06
N VAL A 60 -12.46 6.91 3.39
CA VAL A 60 -11.83 5.60 3.26
C VAL A 60 -11.83 4.99 4.65
N VAL A 61 -12.63 3.98 4.88
CA VAL A 61 -12.54 3.18 6.11
C VAL A 61 -11.62 2.02 5.83
N ASN A 62 -10.49 2.01 6.52
CA ASN A 62 -9.59 0.89 6.47
C ASN A 62 -9.65 0.10 7.78
N THR A 63 -10.04 -1.14 7.68
CA THR A 63 -10.09 -2.06 8.81
C THR A 63 -9.04 -3.18 8.73
N GLN A 64 -8.30 -3.29 7.62
CA GLN A 64 -7.46 -4.46 7.34
C GLN A 64 -6.08 -4.16 6.74
N GLY A 65 -5.67 -2.89 6.65
CA GLY A 65 -4.36 -2.53 6.14
C GLY A 65 -3.20 -2.92 7.07
N PHE A 66 -2.00 -2.74 6.60
CA PHE A 66 -0.80 -2.91 7.41
C PHE A 66 -0.73 -1.84 8.50
N GLN A 67 -0.58 -2.23 9.75
CA GLN A 67 -0.63 -1.36 10.94
C GLN A 67 0.61 -1.47 11.82
N GLY A 68 1.61 -2.22 11.39
CA GLY A 68 2.84 -2.49 12.11
C GLY A 68 4.00 -1.57 11.72
N VAL A 69 5.20 -2.09 11.94
CA VAL A 69 6.45 -1.45 11.51
C VAL A 69 7.11 -2.31 10.43
N PHE A 70 7.43 -1.72 9.29
CA PHE A 70 8.22 -2.35 8.24
C PHE A 70 9.53 -1.57 8.05
N ASP A 71 10.63 -2.17 8.45
CA ASP A 71 11.98 -1.63 8.32
C ASP A 71 12.71 -2.32 7.17
N GLY A 72 12.87 -1.62 6.05
CA GLY A 72 13.65 -2.11 4.91
C GLY A 72 15.13 -2.22 5.20
N ALA A 73 15.63 -1.59 6.27
CA ALA A 73 17.05 -1.59 6.69
C ALA A 73 18.03 -1.14 5.58
N GLY A 74 17.53 -0.36 4.60
CA GLY A 74 18.29 0.09 3.44
C GLY A 74 18.37 -0.95 2.30
N HIS A 75 17.69 -2.09 2.43
CA HIS A 75 17.63 -3.12 1.41
C HIS A 75 16.64 -2.76 0.28
N ARG A 76 16.75 -3.55 -0.79
CA ARG A 76 15.93 -3.41 -1.99
C ARG A 76 15.03 -4.62 -2.20
N ILE A 77 13.84 -4.34 -2.73
CA ILE A 77 12.94 -5.34 -3.29
C ILE A 77 12.85 -5.04 -4.78
N THR A 78 13.25 -5.99 -5.62
CA THR A 78 13.32 -5.85 -7.07
C THR A 78 12.39 -6.81 -7.78
N GLY A 79 12.13 -6.61 -9.07
CA GLY A 79 11.36 -7.54 -9.88
C GLY A 79 9.86 -7.55 -9.57
N LEU A 80 9.32 -6.53 -8.92
CA LEU A 80 7.88 -6.41 -8.72
C LEU A 80 7.18 -6.25 -10.07
N GLU A 81 6.33 -7.22 -10.42
CA GLU A 81 5.40 -7.16 -11.54
C GLU A 81 4.00 -7.39 -11.01
N TYR A 82 3.21 -6.32 -10.87
CA TYR A 82 1.86 -6.42 -10.36
C TYR A 82 0.86 -5.83 -11.34
N SER A 83 -0.10 -6.66 -11.75
CA SER A 83 -1.22 -6.25 -12.60
C SER A 83 -2.52 -6.75 -11.99
N THR A 84 -3.51 -5.86 -11.90
CA THR A 84 -4.78 -6.19 -11.28
C THR A 84 -5.96 -5.50 -11.95
N GLU A 85 -7.10 -6.17 -11.93
CA GLU A 85 -8.41 -5.62 -12.24
C GLU A 85 -9.14 -5.11 -10.99
N THR A 86 -8.51 -5.22 -9.83
CA THR A 86 -9.03 -4.67 -8.57
C THR A 86 -8.69 -3.18 -8.42
N ARG A 87 -9.22 -2.57 -7.38
CA ARG A 87 -9.14 -1.12 -7.18
C ARG A 87 -7.88 -0.65 -6.46
N GLU A 88 -7.10 -1.56 -5.93
CA GLU A 88 -5.89 -1.25 -5.17
C GLU A 88 -4.68 -1.87 -5.84
N ALA A 89 -3.72 -1.04 -6.24
CA ALA A 89 -2.50 -1.52 -6.85
C ALA A 89 -1.27 -0.85 -6.27
N GLY A 90 -0.29 -1.66 -5.84
CA GLY A 90 0.97 -1.19 -5.27
C GLY A 90 1.78 -2.32 -4.66
N PHE A 91 2.94 -1.99 -4.12
CA PHE A 91 3.67 -2.93 -3.26
C PHE A 91 2.92 -3.10 -1.93
N PHE A 92 2.45 -1.98 -1.33
CA PHE A 92 1.42 -2.00 -0.29
C PHE A 92 0.06 -1.68 -0.91
N GLY A 93 -0.99 -2.39 -0.50
CA GLY A 93 -2.37 -2.01 -0.77
C GLY A 93 -2.76 -0.83 0.10
N CYS A 94 -2.66 -0.98 1.42
CA CYS A 94 -2.90 0.11 2.34
C CYS A 94 -1.95 0.10 3.54
N ILE A 95 -1.28 1.23 3.75
CA ILE A 95 -0.54 1.52 4.96
C ILE A 95 -1.51 2.25 5.90
N ALA A 96 -1.95 1.53 6.92
CA ALA A 96 -3.09 1.85 7.77
C ALA A 96 -2.70 2.72 8.99
N PRO A 97 -3.67 3.07 9.83
CA PRO A 97 -3.44 4.01 10.92
C PRO A 97 -2.24 3.65 11.81
N ASN A 98 -1.36 4.64 12.01
CA ASN A 98 -0.18 4.58 12.86
C ASN A 98 0.92 3.57 12.44
N ALA A 99 0.81 2.97 11.25
CA ALA A 99 1.88 2.16 10.69
C ALA A 99 3.14 2.99 10.41
N GLU A 100 4.30 2.35 10.46
CA GLU A 100 5.57 2.95 10.09
C GLU A 100 6.26 2.09 9.03
N VAL A 101 6.61 2.70 7.90
CA VAL A 101 7.41 2.05 6.85
C VAL A 101 8.61 2.91 6.56
N ARG A 102 9.81 2.32 6.62
CA ARG A 102 11.03 3.10 6.45
C ARG A 102 12.15 2.34 5.76
N ASP A 103 13.10 3.13 5.23
CA ASP A 103 14.39 2.65 4.72
C ASP A 103 14.26 1.54 3.67
N LEU A 104 13.32 1.68 2.73
CA LEU A 104 12.99 0.66 1.74
C LEU A 104 13.03 1.21 0.31
N THR A 105 13.68 0.49 -0.60
CA THR A 105 13.55 0.72 -2.04
C THR A 105 12.79 -0.44 -2.69
N VAL A 106 11.76 -0.12 -3.48
CA VAL A 106 11.01 -1.10 -4.29
C VAL A 106 11.18 -0.76 -5.76
N GLU A 107 11.47 -1.77 -6.60
CA GLU A 107 11.66 -1.61 -8.04
C GLU A 107 10.71 -2.52 -8.83
N GLY A 108 9.98 -1.96 -9.80
CA GLY A 108 9.10 -2.76 -10.65
C GLY A 108 8.02 -2.01 -11.40
N THR A 109 6.99 -2.73 -11.78
CA THR A 109 5.84 -2.22 -12.53
C THR A 109 4.54 -2.52 -11.82
N VAL A 110 3.64 -1.53 -11.80
CA VAL A 110 2.30 -1.63 -11.23
C VAL A 110 1.29 -1.18 -12.28
N LEU A 111 0.32 -2.06 -12.57
CA LEU A 111 -0.77 -1.79 -13.51
C LEU A 111 -2.12 -2.06 -12.84
N SER A 112 -3.02 -1.09 -12.89
CA SER A 112 -4.39 -1.23 -12.39
C SER A 112 -5.40 -0.93 -13.49
N THR A 113 -6.18 -1.95 -13.87
CA THR A 113 -7.19 -1.86 -14.93
C THR A 113 -8.55 -2.39 -14.47
N PRO A 114 -9.22 -1.73 -13.50
CA PRO A 114 -10.48 -2.22 -12.96
C PRO A 114 -11.57 -2.27 -14.05
N GLU A 115 -12.20 -3.43 -14.22
CA GLU A 115 -13.23 -3.67 -15.25
C GLU A 115 -14.49 -2.81 -15.04
N ASP A 116 -14.84 -2.53 -13.80
CA ASP A 116 -16.04 -1.80 -13.40
C ASP A 116 -15.82 -0.30 -13.16
N TYR A 117 -14.70 0.24 -13.65
CA TYR A 117 -14.33 1.65 -13.48
C TYR A 117 -15.43 2.63 -13.89
N TRP A 118 -16.18 2.32 -14.95
CA TRP A 118 -17.24 3.19 -15.48
C TRP A 118 -18.59 3.08 -14.75
N ASP A 119 -18.84 1.95 -14.07
CA ASP A 119 -20.15 1.66 -13.46
C ASP A 119 -20.28 2.18 -12.02
N LEU A 120 -19.18 2.36 -11.29
CA LEU A 120 -19.20 2.65 -9.85
C LEU A 120 -18.66 4.04 -9.46
N GLY A 121 -18.47 4.94 -10.42
CA GLY A 121 -17.89 6.25 -10.18
C GLY A 121 -16.35 6.20 -10.19
N HIS A 122 -15.77 7.15 -10.89
CA HIS A 122 -14.36 7.17 -11.32
C HIS A 122 -13.31 7.29 -10.19
N ASP A 123 -13.73 7.46 -8.94
CA ASP A 123 -12.84 7.90 -7.86
C ASP A 123 -12.45 6.78 -6.89
N THR A 124 -12.72 5.50 -7.23
CA THR A 124 -12.59 4.41 -6.27
C THR A 124 -11.33 3.54 -6.44
N ALA A 125 -10.61 3.70 -7.54
CA ALA A 125 -9.36 2.99 -7.77
C ALA A 125 -8.15 3.84 -7.35
N ALA A 126 -7.20 3.23 -6.66
CA ALA A 126 -5.95 3.85 -6.28
C ALA A 126 -4.76 2.98 -6.71
N ALA A 127 -3.85 3.57 -7.46
CA ALA A 127 -2.62 2.91 -7.87
C ALA A 127 -1.40 3.75 -7.48
N GLY A 128 -0.46 3.13 -6.80
CA GLY A 128 0.82 3.74 -6.48
C GLY A 128 1.92 2.70 -6.50
N GLY A 129 3.10 3.04 -6.98
CA GLY A 129 4.18 2.08 -7.07
C GLY A 129 4.55 1.50 -5.71
N PHE A 130 4.68 2.35 -4.71
CA PHE A 130 4.99 1.96 -3.35
C PHE A 130 3.73 1.56 -2.56
N ALA A 131 2.68 2.37 -2.60
CA ALA A 131 1.43 2.07 -1.91
C ALA A 131 0.22 2.60 -2.69
N ALA A 132 -0.86 1.82 -2.75
CA ALA A 132 -2.12 2.32 -3.26
C ALA A 132 -2.66 3.42 -2.33
N ALA A 133 -2.61 3.22 -1.00
CA ALA A 133 -3.02 4.23 -0.04
C ALA A 133 -2.15 4.30 1.21
N VAL A 134 -2.03 5.52 1.76
CA VAL A 134 -1.43 5.82 3.07
C VAL A 134 -2.42 6.67 3.85
N VAL A 135 -2.82 6.24 5.05
CA VAL A 135 -3.93 6.85 5.78
C VAL A 135 -3.63 7.09 7.27
N ASN A 136 -4.34 8.05 7.88
CA ASN A 136 -4.53 8.21 9.32
C ASN A 136 -3.27 8.08 10.19
N GLY A 137 -2.34 9.00 10.09
CA GLY A 137 -1.16 9.04 10.96
C GLY A 137 -0.09 8.01 10.63
N ALA A 138 -0.26 7.25 9.54
CA ALA A 138 0.79 6.39 9.03
C ALA A 138 2.00 7.20 8.59
N LYS A 139 3.20 6.65 8.78
CA LYS A 139 4.46 7.30 8.44
C LYS A 139 5.23 6.48 7.42
N VAL A 140 5.68 7.13 6.36
CA VAL A 140 6.56 6.55 5.35
C VAL A 140 7.78 7.43 5.23
N GLU A 141 8.96 6.93 5.61
CA GLU A 141 10.18 7.72 5.67
C GLU A 141 11.34 7.00 4.95
N ASN A 142 12.11 7.77 4.17
CA ASN A 142 13.27 7.28 3.42
C ASN A 142 12.94 6.05 2.56
N CYS A 143 11.82 6.13 1.83
CA CYS A 143 11.36 5.05 0.96
C CYS A 143 11.36 5.49 -0.50
N HIS A 144 11.65 4.57 -1.40
CA HIS A 144 11.81 4.89 -2.82
C HIS A 144 11.08 3.86 -3.67
N PHE A 145 10.45 4.34 -4.76
CA PHE A 145 9.94 3.49 -5.81
C PHE A 145 10.63 3.83 -7.14
N ILE A 146 11.14 2.81 -7.84
CA ILE A 146 11.80 2.94 -9.13
C ILE A 146 11.07 2.05 -10.13
N GLY A 147 10.51 2.67 -11.18
CA GLY A 147 9.79 1.90 -12.20
C GLY A 147 8.55 2.61 -12.72
N SER A 148 7.58 1.87 -13.23
CA SER A 148 6.39 2.44 -13.85
C SER A 148 5.11 2.12 -13.08
N VAL A 149 4.19 3.08 -13.08
CA VAL A 149 2.84 2.93 -12.57
C VAL A 149 1.87 3.39 -13.66
N ASP A 150 0.93 2.55 -14.00
CA ASP A 150 -0.14 2.86 -14.95
C ASP A 150 -1.49 2.39 -14.38
N GLY A 151 -2.56 3.09 -14.72
CA GLY A 151 -3.87 2.70 -14.21
C GLY A 151 -4.97 3.72 -14.42
N TYR A 152 -6.13 3.39 -13.87
CA TYR A 152 -7.31 4.24 -13.85
C TYR A 152 -7.60 4.74 -12.45
N GLY A 153 -8.24 5.91 -12.35
CA GLY A 153 -8.60 6.53 -11.07
C GLY A 153 -7.52 7.43 -10.50
N THR A 154 -7.21 7.29 -9.23
CA THR A 154 -6.16 8.07 -8.57
C THR A 154 -4.82 7.35 -8.71
N VAL A 155 -3.95 7.89 -9.57
CA VAL A 155 -2.65 7.27 -9.87
C VAL A 155 -1.51 8.18 -9.42
N GLY A 156 -0.60 7.63 -8.64
CA GLY A 156 0.63 8.30 -8.23
C GLY A 156 1.86 7.42 -8.42
N GLY A 157 2.95 7.97 -8.86
CA GLY A 157 4.19 7.21 -9.06
C GLY A 157 4.69 6.54 -7.77
N PHE A 158 4.51 7.19 -6.63
CA PHE A 158 4.87 6.64 -5.32
C PHE A 158 3.64 6.16 -4.54
N VAL A 159 2.68 7.05 -4.25
CA VAL A 159 1.43 6.74 -3.53
C VAL A 159 0.25 7.23 -4.37
N GLY A 160 -0.77 6.37 -4.53
CA GLY A 160 -2.00 6.70 -5.23
C GLY A 160 -2.89 7.64 -4.41
N LEU A 161 -3.14 7.33 -3.15
CA LEU A 161 -4.04 8.07 -2.28
C LEU A 161 -3.39 8.37 -0.93
N LEU A 162 -3.38 9.63 -0.54
CA LEU A 162 -2.97 10.09 0.79
C LEU A 162 -4.16 10.77 1.45
N CYS A 163 -4.70 10.19 2.52
CA CYS A 163 -5.91 10.72 3.13
C CYS A 163 -6.05 10.43 4.62
N ASN A 164 -6.90 11.24 5.26
CA ASN A 164 -7.44 10.95 6.58
C ASN A 164 -8.83 10.35 6.44
N ASP A 165 -9.16 9.36 7.28
CA ASP A 165 -10.51 8.84 7.39
C ASP A 165 -11.41 9.87 8.12
N PRO A 166 -12.39 10.47 7.43
CA PRO A 166 -13.30 11.43 8.05
C PRO A 166 -14.33 10.77 8.97
N GLY A 167 -14.45 9.44 8.96
CA GLY A 167 -15.37 8.68 9.80
C GLY A 167 -14.83 8.32 11.17
N ALA A 168 -13.52 8.42 11.38
CA ALA A 168 -12.97 8.34 12.72
C ALA A 168 -13.39 9.58 13.51
N ASP A 169 -14.04 9.39 14.63
CA ASP A 169 -14.46 10.48 15.52
C ASP A 169 -13.38 11.55 15.57
N LYS A 170 -13.78 12.82 15.58
CA LYS A 170 -12.94 14.05 15.52
C LYS A 170 -11.82 14.15 16.56
N LEU A 171 -11.40 13.04 17.14
CA LEU A 171 -10.27 12.92 18.03
C LEU A 171 -8.98 12.84 17.22
N GLU A 172 -8.35 14.00 16.99
CA GLU A 172 -6.90 14.18 16.77
C GLU A 172 -6.18 13.02 16.03
N LEU A 173 -6.74 12.57 14.89
CA LEU A 173 -5.96 11.68 14.03
C LEU A 173 -4.80 12.48 13.45
N ALA A 174 -3.60 12.03 13.71
CA ALA A 174 -2.43 12.59 13.07
C ALA A 174 -2.56 12.42 11.54
N GLU A 175 -2.17 13.44 10.80
CA GLU A 175 -2.11 13.34 9.35
C GLU A 175 -1.06 12.30 8.94
N PRO A 176 -1.28 11.56 7.84
CA PRO A 176 -0.26 10.67 7.31
C PRO A 176 0.95 11.51 6.86
N ALA A 177 2.16 11.02 7.11
CA ALA A 177 3.39 11.70 6.79
C ALA A 177 4.26 10.89 5.83
N ILE A 178 4.63 11.52 4.70
CA ILE A 178 5.61 10.99 3.74
C ILE A 178 6.80 11.93 3.76
N LYS A 179 7.99 11.40 4.10
CA LYS A 179 9.19 12.17 4.26
C LYS A 179 10.39 11.49 3.59
N ASP A 180 11.21 12.28 2.91
CA ASP A 180 12.44 11.82 2.24
C ASP A 180 12.19 10.64 1.27
N CYS A 181 11.02 10.62 0.61
CA CYS A 181 10.60 9.58 -0.32
C CYS A 181 10.71 10.06 -1.77
N THR A 182 11.02 9.14 -2.69
CA THR A 182 11.18 9.47 -4.10
C THR A 182 10.47 8.48 -5.01
N PHE A 183 10.08 8.99 -6.17
CA PHE A 183 9.69 8.20 -7.34
C PHE A 183 10.64 8.50 -8.49
N GLN A 184 11.08 7.44 -9.16
CA GLN A 184 11.87 7.51 -10.39
C GLN A 184 11.25 6.57 -11.43
N GLY A 185 10.58 7.14 -12.45
CA GLY A 185 9.98 6.44 -13.57
C GLY A 185 10.51 6.92 -14.90
#